data_e4997a35ff30d8312ab6c5534d3d9352
#
_entry.id   e4997a35ff30d8312ab6c5534d3d9352
#
_cell.length_a   1.000
_cell.length_b   1.000
_cell.length_c   1.000
_cell.angle_alpha   90.00
_cell.angle_beta   90.00
_cell.angle_gamma   90.00
#
_symmetry.space_group_name_H-M   'P 1'
#
loop_
_entity.id
_entity.type
_entity.pdbx_description
1 polymer ?
#
loop_
_entity_poly.entity_id
_entity_poly.type
_entity_poly.pdbx_seq_one_letter_code
_entity_poly.pdbx_strand_id
1 'polypeptide(L)'
;MSLNSNTLIEKLVRKNLSLLRIITFCCFSTIGFFILLLAGTVYLDYGKKFGEDSTIWKANYIVLNKNISALQTLTGQKPDFSTEEINELKTQPFVKNVGTFVSSQFPVKLQIGGIGGIRGFSTDLFFESIPEQFIDVNKKEWNWKEGEDFIPIIIPKNYLNLYNFGFATSQGLPQVSENLFKQIPFQLIIGKGEKQKTYQARIIDFTTKINTILVPENFLEWANHNYANKNNINPSRVIVETNSEGDENSISYFEQHNYDINRDELKNNELTYYLKLSFSLVLLIGLIIVLAAIWLMIINFQLMIEKNKHKTKDLFLIGYNINQLARPYLKFSFIFMLISYIIALPCVYYLIKIIQTKIGKFMNLDNSSIWIVTCFGIIMMIFIYIINKIILKQSIKKIVLK
;
A
#
# COMPACT_ATOMS: atom_id res chain seq x y z
N MET A 1 6.12 -44.98 -37.73
CA MET A 1 6.56 -44.01 -38.77
C MET A 1 6.41 -42.53 -38.34
N SER A 2 6.23 -42.22 -37.05
CA SER A 2 5.94 -40.86 -36.56
C SER A 2 7.14 -40.02 -36.07
N LEU A 3 8.32 -40.62 -35.92
CA LEU A 3 9.51 -39.93 -35.33
C LEU A 3 10.33 -39.13 -36.38
N ASN A 4 10.24 -39.41 -37.67
CA ASN A 4 11.04 -38.72 -38.70
C ASN A 4 10.34 -37.48 -39.34
N SER A 5 9.04 -37.31 -39.16
CA SER A 5 8.27 -36.22 -39.79
C SER A 5 8.49 -34.85 -39.11
N ASN A 6 8.61 -34.81 -37.81
CA ASN A 6 8.86 -33.57 -37.07
C ASN A 6 10.25 -32.96 -37.35
N THR A 7 11.23 -33.80 -37.67
CA THR A 7 12.63 -33.38 -37.98
C THR A 7 12.74 -32.63 -39.30
N LEU A 8 11.96 -32.96 -40.32
CA LEU A 8 11.97 -32.27 -41.62
C LEU A 8 11.41 -30.85 -41.51
N ILE A 9 10.30 -30.69 -40.83
CA ILE A 9 9.67 -29.35 -40.63
C ILE A 9 10.58 -28.50 -39.71
N GLU A 10 11.16 -29.06 -38.66
CA GLU A 10 12.15 -28.36 -37.81
C GLU A 10 13.37 -27.89 -38.60
N LYS A 11 13.93 -28.71 -39.49
CA LYS A 11 15.05 -28.33 -40.36
C LYS A 11 14.69 -27.20 -41.32
N LEU A 12 13.48 -27.22 -41.92
CA LEU A 12 12.94 -26.17 -42.77
C LEU A 12 12.82 -24.84 -42.03
N VAL A 13 12.24 -24.88 -40.81
CA VAL A 13 12.07 -23.71 -39.95
C VAL A 13 13.46 -23.14 -39.57
N ARG A 14 14.37 -24.00 -39.10
CA ARG A 14 15.73 -23.61 -38.68
C ARG A 14 16.54 -22.97 -39.79
N LYS A 15 16.43 -23.46 -41.04
CA LYS A 15 17.19 -22.93 -42.21
C LYS A 15 16.71 -21.52 -42.59
N ASN A 16 15.44 -21.16 -42.31
CA ASN A 16 14.87 -19.88 -42.69
C ASN A 16 14.78 -18.87 -41.51
N LEU A 17 15.26 -19.25 -40.33
CA LEU A 17 15.36 -18.33 -39.18
C LEU A 17 16.50 -17.35 -39.44
N SER A 18 16.21 -16.06 -39.51
CA SER A 18 17.20 -15.00 -39.54
C SER A 18 17.71 -14.73 -38.14
N LEU A 19 19.03 -14.90 -37.93
CA LEU A 19 19.68 -14.73 -36.64
C LEU A 19 19.41 -13.31 -36.06
N LEU A 20 19.48 -12.28 -36.93
CA LEU A 20 19.20 -10.89 -36.54
C LEU A 20 17.77 -10.74 -35.95
N ARG A 21 16.75 -11.34 -36.57
CA ARG A 21 15.38 -11.25 -36.12
C ARG A 21 15.14 -11.96 -34.79
N ILE A 22 15.84 -13.09 -34.56
CA ILE A 22 15.79 -13.80 -33.28
C ILE A 22 16.40 -12.94 -32.19
N ILE A 23 17.57 -12.36 -32.43
CA ILE A 23 18.25 -11.48 -31.48
C ILE A 23 17.36 -10.28 -31.15
N THR A 24 16.80 -9.61 -32.17
CA THR A 24 15.90 -8.45 -31.96
C THR A 24 14.71 -8.84 -31.10
N PHE A 25 14.05 -9.98 -31.41
CA PHE A 25 12.95 -10.47 -30.60
C PHE A 25 13.36 -10.75 -29.14
N CYS A 26 14.48 -11.48 -28.95
CA CYS A 26 14.96 -11.80 -27.61
C CYS A 26 15.32 -10.54 -26.82
N CYS A 27 15.96 -9.53 -27.44
CA CYS A 27 16.29 -8.27 -26.79
C CYS A 27 15.03 -7.51 -26.35
N PHE A 28 14.07 -7.31 -27.25
CA PHE A 28 12.83 -6.61 -26.90
C PHE A 28 12.03 -7.38 -25.84
N SER A 29 11.94 -8.69 -25.96
CA SER A 29 11.24 -9.54 -24.99
C SER A 29 11.91 -9.51 -23.62
N THR A 30 13.26 -9.56 -23.57
CA THR A 30 14.02 -9.49 -22.32
C THR A 30 13.83 -8.14 -21.63
N ILE A 31 13.92 -7.03 -22.39
CA ILE A 31 13.67 -5.68 -21.86
C ILE A 31 12.24 -5.56 -21.33
N GLY A 32 11.26 -6.04 -22.09
CA GLY A 32 9.86 -5.98 -21.67
C GLY A 32 9.59 -6.78 -20.38
N PHE A 33 10.07 -8.02 -20.29
CA PHE A 33 9.96 -8.81 -19.06
C PHE A 33 10.72 -8.18 -17.89
N PHE A 34 11.92 -7.65 -18.14
CA PHE A 34 12.72 -6.97 -17.14
C PHE A 34 11.96 -5.78 -16.52
N ILE A 35 11.42 -4.87 -17.36
CA ILE A 35 10.67 -3.70 -16.90
C ILE A 35 9.40 -4.14 -16.15
N LEU A 36 8.66 -5.11 -16.68
CA LEU A 36 7.42 -5.58 -16.08
C LEU A 36 7.64 -6.25 -14.73
N LEU A 37 8.65 -7.12 -14.61
CA LEU A 37 8.98 -7.80 -13.36
C LEU A 37 9.55 -6.81 -12.33
N LEU A 38 10.41 -5.89 -12.74
CA LEU A 38 11.00 -4.89 -11.84
C LEU A 38 9.91 -3.94 -11.31
N ALA A 39 9.12 -3.34 -12.20
CA ALA A 39 8.07 -2.41 -11.83
C ALA A 39 6.98 -3.10 -10.98
N GLY A 40 6.61 -4.34 -11.32
CA GLY A 40 5.65 -5.12 -10.54
C GLY A 40 6.14 -5.42 -9.13
N THR A 41 7.42 -5.79 -8.97
CA THR A 41 8.00 -6.05 -7.65
C THR A 41 8.06 -4.76 -6.82
N VAL A 42 8.56 -3.69 -7.42
CA VAL A 42 8.63 -2.38 -6.76
C VAL A 42 7.22 -1.88 -6.39
N TYR A 43 6.24 -2.00 -7.27
CA TYR A 43 4.85 -1.62 -6.99
C TYR A 43 4.24 -2.39 -5.81
N LEU A 44 4.47 -3.71 -5.74
CA LEU A 44 3.94 -4.54 -4.65
C LEU A 44 4.69 -4.31 -3.32
N ASP A 45 6.01 -4.16 -3.35
CA ASP A 45 6.82 -3.98 -2.14
C ASP A 45 6.66 -2.58 -1.55
N TYR A 46 6.67 -1.55 -2.39
CA TYR A 46 6.55 -0.15 -1.95
C TYR A 46 5.09 0.28 -1.82
N GLY A 47 4.21 -0.15 -2.74
CA GLY A 47 2.79 0.21 -2.71
C GLY A 47 2.09 -0.24 -1.43
N LYS A 48 2.49 -1.38 -0.86
CA LYS A 48 2.01 -1.83 0.45
C LYS A 48 2.55 -0.97 1.59
N LYS A 49 3.84 -0.67 1.58
CA LYS A 49 4.50 0.04 2.71
C LYS A 49 4.19 1.53 2.76
N PHE A 50 4.02 2.21 1.63
CA PHE A 50 3.53 3.59 1.62
C PHE A 50 2.05 3.72 2.05
N GLY A 51 1.30 2.58 2.13
CA GLY A 51 -0.05 2.53 2.69
C GLY A 51 -0.13 1.92 4.11
N GLU A 52 0.90 1.20 4.56
CA GLU A 52 0.88 0.33 5.76
C GLU A 52 1.59 0.90 6.99
N ASP A 53 2.20 2.10 6.96
CA ASP A 53 2.73 2.72 8.19
C ASP A 53 1.62 3.14 9.18
N SER A 54 0.38 2.77 8.89
CA SER A 54 -0.75 2.91 9.80
C SER A 54 -1.65 1.69 9.73
N THR A 55 -1.30 0.63 10.45
CA THR A 55 -2.15 -0.57 10.62
C THR A 55 -3.51 -0.28 11.27
N ILE A 56 -3.71 0.92 11.79
CA ILE A 56 -4.91 1.31 12.53
C ILE A 56 -5.87 2.18 11.70
N TRP A 57 -5.39 2.76 10.59
CA TRP A 57 -6.19 3.75 9.84
C TRP A 57 -6.52 3.27 8.44
N LYS A 58 -7.80 3.32 8.11
CA LYS A 58 -8.23 3.25 6.71
C LYS A 58 -7.68 4.46 5.98
N ALA A 59 -7.23 4.31 4.75
CA ALA A 59 -6.60 5.36 3.94
C ALA A 59 -7.47 6.64 3.83
N ASN A 60 -6.83 7.77 3.58
CA ASN A 60 -7.43 9.06 3.20
C ASN A 60 -8.10 9.87 4.31
N TYR A 61 -7.56 9.87 5.53
CA TYR A 61 -8.03 10.79 6.58
C TYR A 61 -7.15 12.02 6.70
N ILE A 62 -7.81 13.15 6.88
CA ILE A 62 -7.18 14.44 7.16
C ILE A 62 -7.74 14.95 8.48
N VAL A 63 -6.87 15.32 9.41
CA VAL A 63 -7.27 16.00 10.63
C VAL A 63 -7.22 17.50 10.41
N LEU A 64 -8.36 18.14 10.57
CA LEU A 64 -8.51 19.58 10.46
C LEU A 64 -8.49 20.21 11.83
N ASN A 65 -7.65 21.21 12.02
CA ASN A 65 -7.63 22.11 13.16
C ASN A 65 -8.03 23.50 12.69
N LYS A 66 -8.51 24.36 13.58
CA LYS A 66 -8.61 25.79 13.26
C LYS A 66 -7.33 26.52 13.62
N ASN A 67 -6.91 27.42 12.77
CA ASN A 67 -5.79 28.30 13.06
C ASN A 67 -6.10 29.18 14.27
N ILE A 68 -5.20 29.18 15.26
CA ILE A 68 -5.34 30.00 16.47
C ILE A 68 -4.74 31.38 16.17
N SER A 69 -5.59 32.42 16.11
CA SER A 69 -5.08 33.77 15.97
C SER A 69 -4.60 34.34 17.29
N ALA A 70 -3.61 35.25 17.25
CA ALA A 70 -3.12 35.93 18.45
C ALA A 70 -4.24 36.68 19.22
N LEU A 71 -5.24 37.20 18.49
CA LEU A 71 -6.39 37.87 19.08
C LEU A 71 -7.29 36.91 19.86
N GLN A 72 -7.54 35.71 19.32
CA GLN A 72 -8.30 34.65 20.00
C GLN A 72 -7.59 34.18 21.28
N THR A 73 -6.27 34.08 21.23
CA THR A 73 -5.49 33.74 22.43
C THR A 73 -5.66 34.81 23.53
N LEU A 74 -5.67 36.08 23.16
CA LEU A 74 -5.84 37.20 24.13
C LEU A 74 -7.28 37.29 24.67
N THR A 75 -8.29 36.95 23.86
CA THR A 75 -9.70 37.01 24.26
C THR A 75 -10.19 35.73 24.95
N GLY A 76 -9.38 34.66 24.98
CA GLY A 76 -9.75 33.36 25.55
C GLY A 76 -10.81 32.62 24.75
N GLN A 77 -11.09 33.04 23.50
CA GLN A 77 -11.99 32.32 22.61
C GLN A 77 -11.29 31.06 22.07
N LYS A 78 -11.99 29.92 22.19
CA LYS A 78 -11.49 28.67 21.62
C LYS A 78 -11.85 28.59 20.15
N PRO A 79 -10.94 28.14 19.28
CA PRO A 79 -11.19 27.93 17.84
C PRO A 79 -11.95 26.61 17.63
N ASP A 80 -13.15 26.51 18.15
CA ASP A 80 -13.97 25.31 18.03
C ASP A 80 -14.77 25.30 16.71
N PHE A 81 -15.05 24.13 16.17
CA PHE A 81 -15.90 23.97 14.99
C PHE A 81 -17.37 24.09 15.36
N SER A 82 -18.11 24.91 14.63
CA SER A 82 -19.56 25.00 14.82
C SER A 82 -20.29 23.83 14.14
N THR A 83 -21.52 23.58 14.52
CA THR A 83 -22.35 22.54 13.89
C THR A 83 -22.61 22.85 12.42
N GLU A 84 -22.73 24.13 12.06
CA GLU A 84 -22.93 24.61 10.70
C GLU A 84 -21.71 24.28 9.83
N GLU A 85 -20.49 24.57 10.30
CA GLU A 85 -19.26 24.27 9.61
C GLU A 85 -19.06 22.75 9.39
N ILE A 86 -19.39 21.94 10.40
CA ILE A 86 -19.32 20.48 10.27
C ILE A 86 -20.32 19.97 9.23
N ASN A 87 -21.52 20.54 9.19
CA ASN A 87 -22.52 20.17 8.20
C ASN A 87 -22.12 20.64 6.78
N GLU A 88 -21.51 21.81 6.66
CA GLU A 88 -20.96 22.29 5.39
C GLU A 88 -19.87 21.37 4.87
N LEU A 89 -18.93 20.94 5.73
CA LEU A 89 -17.90 19.94 5.37
C LEU A 89 -18.51 18.63 4.85
N LYS A 90 -19.60 18.15 5.46
CA LYS A 90 -20.29 16.92 5.02
C LYS A 90 -20.91 17.03 3.63
N THR A 91 -21.22 18.24 3.16
CA THR A 91 -21.84 18.47 1.84
C THR A 91 -20.80 18.57 0.70
N GLN A 92 -19.51 18.65 1.03
CA GLN A 92 -18.46 18.78 0.02
C GLN A 92 -18.31 17.50 -0.82
N PRO A 93 -18.21 17.60 -2.16
CA PRO A 93 -18.18 16.42 -3.05
C PRO A 93 -16.96 15.53 -2.88
N PHE A 94 -15.85 16.06 -2.33
CA PHE A 94 -14.64 15.32 -2.04
C PHE A 94 -14.65 14.63 -0.66
N VAL A 95 -15.65 14.93 0.18
CA VAL A 95 -15.79 14.39 1.54
C VAL A 95 -16.67 13.15 1.52
N LYS A 96 -16.17 12.06 2.08
CA LYS A 96 -16.90 10.80 2.23
C LYS A 96 -17.52 10.66 3.61
N ASN A 97 -16.74 10.94 4.66
CA ASN A 97 -17.18 10.91 6.06
C ASN A 97 -16.52 12.03 6.85
N VAL A 98 -17.23 12.51 7.88
CA VAL A 98 -16.73 13.50 8.83
C VAL A 98 -16.95 12.99 10.24
N GLY A 99 -15.90 13.02 11.06
CA GLY A 99 -15.95 12.72 12.49
C GLY A 99 -15.43 13.88 13.33
N THR A 100 -15.87 13.97 14.56
CA THR A 100 -15.44 15.01 15.50
C THR A 100 -14.57 14.41 16.59
N PHE A 101 -13.56 15.16 17.03
CA PHE A 101 -12.81 14.81 18.24
C PHE A 101 -13.60 15.28 19.46
N VAL A 102 -13.81 14.35 20.38
CA VAL A 102 -14.32 14.64 21.72
C VAL A 102 -13.14 14.61 22.69
N SER A 103 -12.94 15.67 23.45
CA SER A 103 -11.84 15.77 24.41
C SER A 103 -12.33 15.48 25.84
N SER A 104 -11.42 14.95 26.70
CA SER A 104 -11.69 14.79 28.13
C SER A 104 -11.84 16.14 28.82
N GLN A 105 -12.92 16.30 29.59
CA GLN A 105 -13.24 17.52 30.34
C GLN A 105 -13.02 17.34 31.84
N PHE A 106 -12.31 16.31 32.20
CA PHE A 106 -11.94 15.94 33.56
C PHE A 106 -10.43 15.71 33.64
N PRO A 107 -9.81 15.88 34.79
CA PRO A 107 -8.39 15.60 34.96
C PRO A 107 -8.15 14.10 34.92
N VAL A 108 -7.08 13.73 34.21
CA VAL A 108 -6.59 12.37 34.12
C VAL A 108 -5.12 12.36 34.51
N LYS A 109 -4.74 11.53 35.46
CA LYS A 109 -3.38 11.36 35.91
C LYS A 109 -2.94 9.92 35.65
N LEU A 110 -1.88 9.78 34.88
CA LEU A 110 -1.18 8.50 34.71
C LEU A 110 -0.31 8.25 35.92
N GLN A 111 -0.34 7.03 36.45
CA GLN A 111 0.56 6.56 37.46
C GLN A 111 1.17 5.22 37.04
N ILE A 112 2.46 5.17 36.90
CA ILE A 112 3.21 3.95 36.65
C ILE A 112 3.94 3.59 37.94
N GLY A 113 3.66 2.41 38.51
CA GLY A 113 4.39 1.89 39.66
C GLY A 113 5.84 1.58 39.33
N GLY A 114 6.70 1.62 40.33
CA GLY A 114 8.11 1.25 40.17
C GLY A 114 8.21 -0.24 39.77
N ILE A 115 8.93 -0.53 38.70
CA ILE A 115 9.20 -1.90 38.20
C ILE A 115 10.71 -2.08 38.10
N GLY A 116 11.27 -3.15 38.72
CA GLY A 116 12.65 -3.54 38.49
C GLY A 116 13.71 -2.48 38.87
N GLY A 117 13.49 -1.68 39.91
CA GLY A 117 14.41 -0.62 40.33
C GLY A 117 14.18 0.75 39.69
N ILE A 118 13.22 0.84 38.75
CA ILE A 118 12.79 2.09 38.16
C ILE A 118 11.81 2.77 39.11
N ARG A 119 12.08 4.03 39.48
CA ARG A 119 11.14 4.82 40.28
C ARG A 119 9.83 5.02 39.50
N GLY A 120 8.69 4.79 40.16
CA GLY A 120 7.39 5.15 39.60
C GLY A 120 7.31 6.63 39.25
N PHE A 121 6.58 6.97 38.21
CA PHE A 121 6.35 8.35 37.83
C PHE A 121 4.86 8.62 37.65
N SER A 122 4.45 9.88 37.76
CA SER A 122 3.09 10.31 37.54
C SER A 122 3.08 11.57 36.68
N THR A 123 2.15 11.62 35.73
CA THR A 123 1.98 12.77 34.83
C THR A 123 0.49 12.98 34.48
N ASP A 124 0.13 14.21 34.20
CA ASP A 124 -1.21 14.52 33.72
C ASP A 124 -1.33 14.12 32.24
N LEU A 125 -2.50 13.60 31.86
CA LEU A 125 -2.82 13.18 30.49
C LEU A 125 -4.09 13.88 29.99
N PHE A 126 -4.24 13.90 28.67
CA PHE A 126 -5.45 14.32 27.98
C PHE A 126 -5.93 13.17 27.10
N PHE A 127 -7.21 12.88 27.20
CA PHE A 127 -7.82 11.89 26.34
C PHE A 127 -8.67 12.56 25.27
N GLU A 128 -8.68 11.94 24.12
CA GLU A 128 -9.65 12.24 23.06
C GLU A 128 -10.27 10.95 22.56
N SER A 129 -11.43 11.06 21.96
CA SER A 129 -12.05 9.99 21.19
C SER A 129 -12.45 10.50 19.83
N ILE A 130 -12.58 9.58 18.90
CA ILE A 130 -13.11 9.78 17.55
C ILE A 130 -14.06 8.63 17.24
N PRO A 131 -15.01 8.80 16.30
CA PRO A 131 -15.91 7.72 15.92
C PRO A 131 -15.16 6.47 15.44
N GLU A 132 -15.60 5.28 15.86
CA GLU A 132 -14.94 4.00 15.57
C GLU A 132 -14.72 3.72 14.09
N GLN A 133 -15.56 4.31 13.22
CA GLN A 133 -15.41 4.14 11.77
C GLN A 133 -14.07 4.64 11.20
N PHE A 134 -13.39 5.53 11.93
CA PHE A 134 -12.09 6.09 11.57
C PHE A 134 -10.92 5.29 12.13
N ILE A 135 -11.17 4.32 13.00
CA ILE A 135 -10.14 3.50 13.64
C ILE A 135 -10.26 2.06 13.13
N ASP A 136 -9.15 1.49 12.63
CA ASP A 136 -9.06 0.09 12.21
C ASP A 136 -8.38 -0.74 13.31
N VAL A 137 -9.08 -0.95 14.41
CA VAL A 137 -8.62 -1.76 15.53
C VAL A 137 -9.52 -2.97 15.73
N ASN A 138 -8.98 -3.99 16.39
CA ASN A 138 -9.76 -5.14 16.78
C ASN A 138 -10.88 -4.69 17.76
N LYS A 139 -12.13 -4.73 17.33
CA LYS A 139 -13.28 -4.29 18.11
C LYS A 139 -13.41 -5.00 19.46
N LYS A 140 -12.88 -6.21 19.62
CA LYS A 140 -12.86 -6.91 20.91
C LYS A 140 -11.89 -6.30 21.92
N GLU A 141 -10.83 -5.69 21.44
CA GLU A 141 -9.80 -5.02 22.27
C GLU A 141 -10.09 -3.53 22.45
N TRP A 142 -10.82 -2.91 21.49
CA TRP A 142 -11.21 -1.51 21.49
C TRP A 142 -12.67 -1.32 21.95
N ASN A 143 -13.08 -2.04 22.96
CA ASN A 143 -14.42 -1.90 23.54
C ASN A 143 -14.32 -1.64 25.04
N TRP A 144 -15.15 -0.78 25.55
CA TRP A 144 -15.31 -0.54 26.97
C TRP A 144 -16.80 -0.51 27.32
N LYS A 145 -17.15 -1.04 28.48
CA LYS A 145 -18.53 -1.01 29.01
C LYS A 145 -18.51 -0.42 30.39
N GLU A 146 -19.61 0.24 30.73
CA GLU A 146 -19.80 0.78 32.08
C GLU A 146 -19.63 -0.31 33.14
N GLY A 147 -18.79 -0.03 34.14
CA GLY A 147 -18.44 -0.98 35.20
C GLY A 147 -17.13 -1.74 34.93
N GLU A 148 -16.53 -1.67 33.74
CA GLU A 148 -15.21 -2.22 33.50
C GLU A 148 -14.11 -1.29 34.05
N ASP A 149 -13.20 -1.86 34.83
CA ASP A 149 -12.08 -1.12 35.39
C ASP A 149 -10.85 -1.08 34.46
N PHE A 150 -10.96 -1.64 33.26
CA PHE A 150 -9.91 -1.69 32.24
C PHE A 150 -10.23 -0.77 31.07
N ILE A 151 -9.28 0.15 30.75
CA ILE A 151 -9.43 1.12 29.65
C ILE A 151 -8.37 0.82 28.59
N PRO A 152 -8.76 0.46 27.35
CA PRO A 152 -7.83 0.33 26.23
C PRO A 152 -7.41 1.72 25.72
N ILE A 153 -6.14 1.89 25.38
CA ILE A 153 -5.57 3.18 24.96
C ILE A 153 -4.76 3.01 23.69
N ILE A 154 -4.86 3.97 22.78
CA ILE A 154 -3.97 4.15 21.64
C ILE A 154 -3.17 5.42 21.89
N ILE A 155 -1.85 5.35 21.73
CA ILE A 155 -0.97 6.51 21.94
C ILE A 155 -0.19 6.88 20.68
N PRO A 156 0.20 8.15 20.52
CA PRO A 156 1.11 8.57 19.46
C PRO A 156 2.45 7.83 19.54
N LYS A 157 2.96 7.34 18.42
CA LYS A 157 4.28 6.70 18.36
C LYS A 157 5.41 7.63 18.78
N ASN A 158 5.23 8.93 18.59
CA ASN A 158 6.16 9.94 19.07
C ASN A 158 6.37 9.91 20.59
N TYR A 159 5.40 9.49 21.37
CA TYR A 159 5.57 9.37 22.83
C TYR A 159 6.54 8.24 23.20
N LEU A 160 6.51 7.13 22.46
CA LEU A 160 7.51 6.08 22.62
C LEU A 160 8.91 6.57 22.23
N ASN A 161 9.02 7.36 21.16
CA ASN A 161 10.28 7.96 20.73
C ASN A 161 10.81 8.96 21.77
N LEU A 162 9.94 9.81 22.30
CA LEU A 162 10.30 10.74 23.39
C LEU A 162 10.77 10.00 24.65
N TYR A 163 10.10 8.92 25.01
CA TYR A 163 10.55 8.06 26.10
C TYR A 163 11.94 7.47 25.79
N ASN A 164 12.08 6.78 24.67
CA ASN A 164 13.30 6.03 24.36
C ASN A 164 14.53 6.91 24.15
N PHE A 165 14.40 8.02 23.43
CA PHE A 165 15.52 8.86 23.01
C PHE A 165 15.68 10.13 23.83
N GLY A 166 14.64 10.55 24.53
CA GLY A 166 14.67 11.70 25.44
C GLY A 166 14.80 11.27 26.91
N PHE A 167 13.71 10.74 27.44
CA PHE A 167 13.59 10.49 28.90
C PHE A 167 14.46 9.32 29.37
N ALA A 168 14.36 8.14 28.75
CA ALA A 168 15.08 6.95 29.16
C ALA A 168 16.60 7.18 29.14
N THR A 169 17.10 7.81 28.08
CA THR A 169 18.54 8.12 27.93
C THR A 169 19.01 9.10 28.98
N SER A 170 18.23 10.14 29.31
CA SER A 170 18.59 11.15 30.31
C SER A 170 18.57 10.63 31.75
N GLN A 171 17.77 9.62 32.03
CA GLN A 171 17.58 9.03 33.37
C GLN A 171 18.33 7.70 33.54
N GLY A 172 19.09 7.24 32.53
CA GLY A 172 19.76 5.92 32.55
C GLY A 172 18.81 4.74 32.60
N LEU A 173 17.60 4.89 32.05
CA LEU A 173 16.59 3.86 32.02
C LEU A 173 16.70 3.04 30.72
N PRO A 174 16.22 1.77 30.72
CA PRO A 174 16.22 0.96 29.50
C PRO A 174 15.25 1.50 28.44
N GLN A 175 15.67 1.41 27.19
CA GLN A 175 14.77 1.65 26.04
C GLN A 175 13.78 0.49 25.93
N VAL A 176 12.55 0.80 25.48
CA VAL A 176 11.43 -0.14 25.44
C VAL A 176 10.94 -0.30 23.99
N SER A 177 10.76 -1.53 23.54
CA SER A 177 10.13 -1.81 22.24
C SER A 177 8.62 -1.58 22.30
N GLU A 178 7.99 -1.36 21.13
CA GLU A 178 6.52 -1.23 21.03
C GLU A 178 5.79 -2.40 21.69
N ASN A 179 6.23 -3.64 21.40
CA ASN A 179 5.60 -4.85 21.94
C ASN A 179 5.72 -4.95 23.47
N LEU A 180 6.84 -4.53 24.04
CA LEU A 180 7.02 -4.52 25.48
C LEU A 180 6.18 -3.41 26.11
N PHE A 181 6.07 -2.24 25.48
CA PHE A 181 5.28 -1.13 25.98
C PHE A 181 3.79 -1.45 26.04
N LYS A 182 3.28 -2.22 25.06
CA LYS A 182 1.90 -2.74 25.04
C LYS A 182 1.60 -3.74 26.17
N GLN A 183 2.61 -4.36 26.77
CA GLN A 183 2.44 -5.33 27.86
C GLN A 183 2.45 -4.70 29.26
N ILE A 184 2.88 -3.43 29.38
CA ILE A 184 2.97 -2.74 30.66
C ILE A 184 1.58 -2.20 31.05
N PRO A 185 0.95 -2.73 32.11
CA PRO A 185 -0.27 -2.14 32.65
C PRO A 185 0.10 -0.88 33.44
N PHE A 186 -0.74 0.12 33.42
CA PHE A 186 -0.61 1.34 34.20
C PHE A 186 -1.93 1.77 34.80
N GLN A 187 -1.87 2.63 35.80
CA GLN A 187 -3.04 3.13 36.50
C GLN A 187 -3.40 4.54 36.00
N LEU A 188 -4.68 4.77 35.82
CA LEU A 188 -5.24 6.06 35.51
C LEU A 188 -6.10 6.52 36.67
N ILE A 189 -5.78 7.67 37.19
CA ILE A 189 -6.58 8.34 38.23
C ILE A 189 -7.41 9.38 37.52
N ILE A 190 -8.73 9.22 37.56
CA ILE A 190 -9.69 10.05 36.85
C ILE A 190 -10.59 10.79 37.84
N GLY A 191 -10.86 12.06 37.58
CA GLY A 191 -11.71 12.91 38.43
C GLY A 191 -10.96 13.67 39.53
N LYS A 192 -11.68 14.37 40.38
CA LYS A 192 -11.16 15.17 41.52
C LYS A 192 -11.91 14.89 42.79
N GLY A 193 -11.22 14.95 43.94
CA GLY A 193 -11.81 14.86 45.27
C GLY A 193 -12.55 13.54 45.50
N GLU A 194 -13.75 13.60 46.00
CA GLU A 194 -14.58 12.43 46.35
C GLU A 194 -15.02 11.60 45.11
N LYS A 195 -15.01 12.21 43.91
CA LYS A 195 -15.32 11.52 42.64
C LYS A 195 -14.11 10.88 41.98
N GLN A 196 -12.94 10.91 42.63
CA GLN A 196 -11.74 10.33 42.06
C GLN A 196 -11.80 8.80 42.08
N LYS A 197 -11.56 8.18 40.91
CA LYS A 197 -11.48 6.71 40.76
C LYS A 197 -10.24 6.29 39.99
N THR A 198 -9.69 5.14 40.37
CA THR A 198 -8.53 4.55 39.71
C THR A 198 -8.97 3.43 38.78
N TYR A 199 -8.50 3.47 37.55
CA TYR A 199 -8.71 2.48 36.51
C TYR A 199 -7.39 1.83 36.08
N GLN A 200 -7.46 0.60 35.60
CA GLN A 200 -6.34 -0.05 34.93
C GLN A 200 -6.39 0.31 33.44
N ALA A 201 -5.22 0.57 32.85
CA ALA A 201 -5.14 0.83 31.43
C ALA A 201 -3.95 0.12 30.78
N ARG A 202 -4.07 -0.14 29.49
CA ARG A 202 -3.02 -0.74 28.67
C ARG A 202 -3.05 -0.13 27.28
N ILE A 203 -1.87 0.11 26.74
CA ILE A 203 -1.72 0.52 25.35
C ILE A 203 -1.98 -0.72 24.48
N ILE A 204 -3.00 -0.65 23.65
CA ILE A 204 -3.32 -1.70 22.68
C ILE A 204 -2.61 -1.50 21.37
N ASP A 205 -2.40 -0.21 20.97
CA ASP A 205 -1.66 0.11 19.75
C ASP A 205 -1.08 1.52 19.74
N PHE A 206 -0.29 1.83 18.68
CA PHE A 206 0.34 3.11 18.44
C PHE A 206 -0.21 3.75 17.18
N THR A 207 -0.33 5.08 17.16
CA THR A 207 -0.71 5.85 15.99
C THR A 207 0.40 6.80 15.56
N THR A 208 0.60 6.94 14.25
CA THR A 208 1.50 7.95 13.65
C THR A 208 0.74 9.15 13.13
N LYS A 209 -0.58 9.05 12.96
CA LYS A 209 -1.43 10.08 12.34
C LYS A 209 -2.07 11.06 13.32
N ILE A 210 -2.25 10.67 14.55
CA ILE A 210 -2.91 11.52 15.57
C ILE A 210 -1.96 11.75 16.73
N ASN A 211 -1.71 13.02 17.04
CA ASN A 211 -0.82 13.44 18.11
C ASN A 211 -1.53 13.58 19.46
N THR A 212 -2.45 12.66 19.75
CA THR A 212 -3.16 12.63 21.04
C THR A 212 -3.42 11.19 21.50
N ILE A 213 -3.71 11.04 22.77
CA ILE A 213 -4.04 9.75 23.37
C ILE A 213 -5.52 9.48 23.13
N LEU A 214 -5.81 8.38 22.44
CA LEU A 214 -7.19 7.97 22.14
C LEU A 214 -7.67 6.93 23.14
N VAL A 215 -8.96 7.08 23.49
CA VAL A 215 -9.75 6.11 24.26
C VAL A 215 -11.06 5.82 23.53
N PRO A 216 -11.76 4.70 23.83
CA PRO A 216 -13.05 4.42 23.24
C PRO A 216 -14.07 5.55 23.44
N GLU A 217 -14.86 5.84 22.41
CA GLU A 217 -15.85 6.91 22.40
C GLU A 217 -16.86 6.74 23.56
N ASN A 218 -17.40 5.53 23.71
CA ASN A 218 -18.34 5.20 24.79
C ASN A 218 -17.76 5.41 26.19
N PHE A 219 -16.46 5.13 26.39
CA PHE A 219 -15.80 5.45 27.65
C PHE A 219 -15.71 6.95 27.89
N LEU A 220 -15.28 7.70 26.88
CA LEU A 220 -15.06 9.14 27.03
C LEU A 220 -16.36 9.93 27.23
N GLU A 221 -17.42 9.55 26.52
CA GLU A 221 -18.77 10.12 26.71
C GLU A 221 -19.28 9.87 28.13
N TRP A 222 -19.18 8.60 28.58
CA TRP A 222 -19.56 8.23 29.94
C TRP A 222 -18.74 8.99 30.99
N ALA A 223 -17.43 9.07 30.80
CA ALA A 223 -16.53 9.73 31.74
C ALA A 223 -16.74 11.26 31.77
N ASN A 224 -16.96 11.88 30.61
CA ASN A 224 -17.36 13.30 30.56
C ASN A 224 -18.67 13.56 31.31
N HIS A 225 -19.66 12.70 31.14
CA HIS A 225 -20.94 12.83 31.85
C HIS A 225 -20.79 12.74 33.38
N ASN A 226 -19.94 11.81 33.86
CA ASN A 226 -19.81 11.53 35.30
C ASN A 226 -18.78 12.42 36.02
N TYR A 227 -17.72 12.85 35.34
CA TYR A 227 -16.58 13.56 35.96
C TYR A 227 -16.43 15.02 35.55
N ALA A 228 -17.09 15.46 34.45
CA ALA A 228 -17.00 16.83 33.99
C ALA A 228 -18.05 17.74 34.68
N ASN A 229 -17.70 19.01 34.80
CA ASN A 229 -18.60 20.04 35.35
C ASN A 229 -19.39 20.78 34.24
N LYS A 230 -19.13 20.54 32.96
CA LYS A 230 -19.75 21.20 31.80
C LYS A 230 -20.03 20.20 30.69
N ASN A 231 -21.25 20.19 30.19
CA ASN A 231 -21.74 19.17 29.25
C ASN A 231 -21.75 19.60 27.75
N ASN A 232 -21.25 20.75 27.37
CA ASN A 232 -21.35 21.20 25.98
C ASN A 232 -20.06 21.94 25.57
N ILE A 233 -19.19 21.27 24.85
CA ILE A 233 -18.03 21.89 24.21
C ILE A 233 -18.04 21.47 22.73
N ASN A 234 -17.99 22.46 21.85
CA ASN A 234 -17.81 22.23 20.43
C ASN A 234 -16.47 21.55 20.18
N PRO A 235 -16.35 20.68 19.16
CA PRO A 235 -15.10 20.00 18.86
C PRO A 235 -14.05 20.98 18.37
N SER A 236 -12.84 20.87 18.92
CA SER A 236 -11.69 21.69 18.49
C SER A 236 -11.02 21.15 17.22
N ARG A 237 -11.28 19.89 16.91
CA ARG A 237 -10.71 19.18 15.74
C ARG A 237 -11.77 18.32 15.05
N VAL A 238 -11.59 18.16 13.75
CA VAL A 238 -12.45 17.32 12.90
C VAL A 238 -11.59 16.38 12.08
N ILE A 239 -12.00 15.14 11.95
CA ILE A 239 -11.38 14.17 11.04
C ILE A 239 -12.27 14.00 9.80
N VAL A 240 -11.69 14.11 8.63
CA VAL A 240 -12.39 14.03 7.36
C VAL A 240 -11.82 12.88 6.53
N GLU A 241 -12.68 11.97 6.10
CA GLU A 241 -12.34 10.96 5.09
C GLU A 241 -12.61 11.56 3.71
N THR A 242 -11.58 11.62 2.87
CA THR A 242 -11.69 12.11 1.49
C THR A 242 -11.81 10.97 0.49
N ASN A 243 -12.40 11.22 -0.68
CA ASN A 243 -12.59 10.22 -1.74
C ASN A 243 -11.26 9.80 -2.38
N SER A 244 -10.26 10.68 -2.42
CA SER A 244 -8.94 10.44 -2.97
C SER A 244 -7.85 11.08 -2.11
N GLU A 245 -6.67 10.43 -2.09
CA GLU A 245 -5.49 11.00 -1.43
C GLU A 245 -4.99 12.22 -2.23
N GLY A 246 -4.81 13.36 -1.57
CA GLY A 246 -4.17 14.53 -2.19
C GLY A 246 -5.01 15.26 -3.25
N ASP A 247 -6.35 15.24 -3.14
CA ASP A 247 -7.22 16.01 -4.02
C ASP A 247 -6.95 17.51 -3.84
N GLU A 248 -6.45 18.18 -4.89
CA GLU A 248 -6.16 19.63 -4.90
C GLU A 248 -7.39 20.46 -4.51
N ASN A 249 -8.60 20.02 -4.86
CA ASN A 249 -9.83 20.70 -4.50
C ASN A 249 -10.06 20.67 -2.98
N SER A 250 -9.75 19.55 -2.32
CA SER A 250 -9.89 19.44 -0.86
C SER A 250 -8.89 20.33 -0.14
N ILE A 251 -7.63 20.35 -0.60
CA ILE A 251 -6.59 21.19 -0.01
C ILE A 251 -6.93 22.66 -0.17
N SER A 252 -7.32 23.08 -1.37
CA SER A 252 -7.71 24.48 -1.66
C SER A 252 -8.91 24.93 -0.81
N TYR A 253 -9.89 24.05 -0.62
CA TYR A 253 -11.04 24.34 0.25
C TYR A 253 -10.61 24.55 1.70
N PHE A 254 -9.77 23.65 2.23
CA PHE A 254 -9.31 23.75 3.63
C PHE A 254 -8.47 25.02 3.85
N GLU A 255 -7.62 25.38 2.90
CA GLU A 255 -6.82 26.60 2.98
C GLU A 255 -7.70 27.88 2.91
N GLN A 256 -8.71 27.91 2.04
CA GLN A 256 -9.66 29.04 1.95
C GLN A 256 -10.45 29.24 3.25
N HIS A 257 -10.75 28.17 3.97
CA HIS A 257 -11.46 28.24 5.25
C HIS A 257 -10.51 28.41 6.45
N ASN A 258 -9.19 28.67 6.20
CA ASN A 258 -8.18 28.82 7.24
C ASN A 258 -8.09 27.62 8.22
N TYR A 259 -8.33 26.40 7.72
CA TYR A 259 -8.08 25.21 8.50
C TYR A 259 -6.58 24.90 8.48
N ASP A 260 -6.04 24.58 9.65
CA ASP A 260 -4.67 24.10 9.81
C ASP A 260 -4.65 22.58 9.54
N ILE A 261 -3.87 22.21 8.56
CA ILE A 261 -3.73 20.84 8.09
C ILE A 261 -2.27 20.44 8.29
N ASN A 262 -2.03 19.21 8.71
CA ASN A 262 -0.67 18.70 8.75
C ASN A 262 -0.10 18.58 7.32
N ARG A 263 0.56 19.64 6.86
CA ARG A 263 1.10 19.75 5.50
C ARG A 263 2.14 18.66 5.19
N ASP A 264 2.82 18.12 6.19
CA ASP A 264 3.80 17.06 6.00
C ASP A 264 3.11 15.72 5.69
N GLU A 265 1.96 15.45 6.28
CA GLU A 265 1.13 14.29 5.92
C GLU A 265 0.56 14.41 4.51
N LEU A 266 0.06 15.58 4.14
CA LEU A 266 -0.46 15.83 2.78
C LEU A 266 0.61 15.65 1.73
N LYS A 267 1.80 16.23 1.93
CA LYS A 267 2.94 16.06 1.01
C LYS A 267 3.40 14.60 0.91
N ASN A 268 3.39 13.85 2.00
CA ASN A 268 3.73 12.43 1.98
C ASN A 268 2.68 11.61 1.21
N ASN A 269 1.40 11.93 1.37
CA ASN A 269 0.32 11.29 0.61
C ASN A 269 0.40 11.65 -0.88
N GLU A 270 0.65 12.89 -1.20
CA GLU A 270 0.85 13.38 -2.57
C GLU A 270 2.05 12.71 -3.24
N LEU A 271 3.20 12.64 -2.57
CA LEU A 271 4.38 11.91 -3.04
C LEU A 271 4.07 10.43 -3.27
N THR A 272 3.34 9.81 -2.36
CA THR A 272 2.93 8.40 -2.48
C THR A 272 2.02 8.19 -3.69
N TYR A 273 1.08 9.09 -3.94
CA TYR A 273 0.22 9.07 -5.12
C TYR A 273 1.04 9.17 -6.42
N TYR A 274 1.94 10.16 -6.53
CA TYR A 274 2.79 10.31 -7.71
C TYR A 274 3.73 9.13 -7.92
N LEU A 275 4.25 8.52 -6.85
CA LEU A 275 5.04 7.30 -6.94
C LEU A 275 4.21 6.12 -7.44
N LYS A 276 3.01 5.89 -6.91
CA LYS A 276 2.09 4.85 -7.40
C LYS A 276 1.73 5.07 -8.87
N LEU A 277 1.43 6.31 -9.26
CA LEU A 277 1.15 6.67 -10.64
C LEU A 277 2.35 6.40 -11.56
N SER A 278 3.55 6.81 -11.16
CA SER A 278 4.79 6.59 -11.91
C SER A 278 5.07 5.10 -12.11
N PHE A 279 4.93 4.28 -11.07
CA PHE A 279 5.10 2.82 -11.18
C PHE A 279 4.04 2.17 -12.06
N SER A 280 2.79 2.65 -12.00
CA SER A 280 1.71 2.18 -12.88
C SER A 280 2.01 2.50 -14.34
N LEU A 281 2.53 3.69 -14.64
CA LEU A 281 2.95 4.06 -16.00
C LEU A 281 4.11 3.20 -16.49
N VAL A 282 5.10 2.92 -15.65
CA VAL A 282 6.24 2.03 -16.00
C VAL A 282 5.75 0.60 -16.26
N LEU A 283 4.80 0.09 -15.48
CA LEU A 283 4.16 -1.21 -15.72
C LEU A 283 3.45 -1.25 -17.08
N LEU A 284 2.70 -0.19 -17.41
CA LEU A 284 2.00 -0.06 -18.68
C LEU A 284 2.98 -0.02 -19.86
N ILE A 285 4.07 0.71 -19.75
CA ILE A 285 5.14 0.75 -20.76
C ILE A 285 5.76 -0.64 -20.92
N GLY A 286 6.06 -1.33 -19.83
CA GLY A 286 6.58 -2.71 -19.86
C GLY A 286 5.64 -3.67 -20.57
N LEU A 287 4.34 -3.57 -20.32
CA LEU A 287 3.30 -4.34 -21.00
C LEU A 287 3.28 -4.06 -22.50
N ILE A 288 3.32 -2.78 -22.90
CA ILE A 288 3.35 -2.39 -24.33
C ILE A 288 4.57 -2.97 -25.03
N ILE A 289 5.75 -2.93 -24.39
CA ILE A 289 6.99 -3.48 -24.97
C ILE A 289 6.87 -4.99 -25.15
N VAL A 290 6.31 -5.73 -24.18
CA VAL A 290 6.07 -7.17 -24.30
C VAL A 290 5.10 -7.46 -25.45
N LEU A 291 4.00 -6.71 -25.57
CA LEU A 291 3.03 -6.87 -26.66
C LEU A 291 3.66 -6.58 -28.02
N ALA A 292 4.49 -5.54 -28.12
CA ALA A 292 5.24 -5.23 -29.35
C ALA A 292 6.23 -6.35 -29.74
N ALA A 293 6.93 -6.93 -28.76
CA ALA A 293 7.81 -8.07 -29.00
C ALA A 293 7.03 -9.28 -29.55
N ILE A 294 5.86 -9.57 -28.96
CA ILE A 294 4.96 -10.64 -29.45
C ILE A 294 4.50 -10.37 -30.88
N TRP A 295 4.10 -9.15 -31.17
CA TRP A 295 3.66 -8.75 -32.50
C TRP A 295 4.77 -8.92 -33.54
N LEU A 296 5.98 -8.47 -33.24
CA LEU A 296 7.17 -8.68 -34.09
C LEU A 296 7.42 -10.16 -34.33
N MET A 297 7.28 -11.00 -33.32
CA MET A 297 7.44 -12.45 -33.46
C MET A 297 6.38 -13.07 -34.37
N ILE A 298 5.13 -12.68 -34.22
CA ILE A 298 4.01 -13.16 -35.06
C ILE A 298 4.28 -12.81 -36.51
N ILE A 299 4.66 -11.56 -36.81
CA ILE A 299 4.99 -11.10 -38.16
C ILE A 299 6.14 -11.92 -38.74
N ASN A 300 7.20 -12.16 -37.96
CA ASN A 300 8.35 -12.94 -38.42
C ASN A 300 7.96 -14.38 -38.80
N PHE A 301 7.11 -15.02 -38.01
CA PHE A 301 6.65 -16.37 -38.34
C PHE A 301 5.68 -16.37 -39.54
N GLN A 302 4.81 -15.36 -39.66
CA GLN A 302 3.93 -15.23 -40.83
C GLN A 302 4.73 -15.07 -42.13
N LEU A 303 5.75 -14.20 -42.13
CA LEU A 303 6.64 -14.02 -43.28
C LEU A 303 7.40 -15.32 -43.62
N MET A 304 7.80 -16.08 -42.61
CA MET A 304 8.49 -17.34 -42.81
C MET A 304 7.56 -18.43 -43.38
N ILE A 305 6.33 -18.49 -42.94
CA ILE A 305 5.30 -19.39 -43.46
C ILE A 305 4.95 -19.01 -44.92
N GLU A 306 4.81 -17.71 -45.22
CA GLU A 306 4.55 -17.22 -46.57
C GLU A 306 5.72 -17.54 -47.52
N LYS A 307 6.96 -17.34 -47.08
CA LYS A 307 8.18 -17.71 -47.85
C LYS A 307 8.23 -19.20 -48.16
N ASN A 308 7.66 -20.06 -47.31
CA ASN A 308 7.64 -21.51 -47.49
C ASN A 308 6.26 -22.03 -47.92
N LYS A 309 5.41 -21.19 -48.50
CA LYS A 309 4.02 -21.47 -48.85
C LYS A 309 3.85 -22.76 -49.67
N HIS A 310 4.63 -22.94 -50.74
CA HIS A 310 4.59 -24.13 -51.56
C HIS A 310 4.90 -25.40 -50.77
N LYS A 311 6.01 -25.40 -50.00
CA LYS A 311 6.43 -26.54 -49.20
C LYS A 311 5.39 -26.87 -48.08
N THR A 312 4.80 -25.85 -47.49
CA THR A 312 3.77 -26.01 -46.45
C THR A 312 2.50 -26.62 -47.05
N LYS A 313 2.16 -26.22 -48.29
CA LYS A 313 1.02 -26.77 -49.04
C LYS A 313 1.28 -28.24 -49.47
N ASP A 314 2.48 -28.54 -49.98
CA ASP A 314 2.89 -29.89 -50.34
C ASP A 314 2.84 -30.85 -49.14
N LEU A 315 3.35 -30.41 -47.99
CA LEU A 315 3.29 -31.20 -46.76
C LEU A 315 1.85 -31.47 -46.30
N PHE A 316 0.96 -30.50 -46.46
CA PHE A 316 -0.46 -30.69 -46.18
C PHE A 316 -1.12 -31.70 -47.14
N LEU A 317 -0.79 -31.64 -48.44
CA LEU A 317 -1.30 -32.59 -49.45
C LEU A 317 -0.81 -34.03 -49.19
N ILE A 318 0.40 -34.18 -48.63
CA ILE A 318 0.95 -35.49 -48.22
C ILE A 318 0.27 -36.02 -46.92
N GLY A 319 -0.64 -35.23 -46.29
CA GLY A 319 -1.42 -35.68 -45.14
C GLY A 319 -1.01 -35.10 -43.77
N TYR A 320 -0.13 -34.09 -43.72
CA TYR A 320 0.20 -33.41 -42.45
C TYR A 320 -0.93 -32.52 -41.97
N ASN A 321 -1.31 -32.66 -40.72
CA ASN A 321 -2.33 -31.81 -40.10
C ASN A 321 -1.77 -30.41 -39.77
N ILE A 322 -2.63 -29.37 -39.78
CA ILE A 322 -2.32 -27.98 -39.44
C ILE A 322 -1.59 -27.89 -38.10
N ASN A 323 -1.97 -28.71 -37.10
CA ASN A 323 -1.31 -28.75 -35.83
C ASN A 323 0.16 -29.20 -35.89
N GLN A 324 0.46 -30.18 -36.75
CA GLN A 324 1.81 -30.69 -36.95
C GLN A 324 2.66 -29.65 -37.70
N LEU A 325 2.07 -28.93 -38.65
CA LEU A 325 2.77 -27.85 -39.36
C LEU A 325 3.08 -26.64 -38.45
N ALA A 326 2.19 -26.32 -37.51
CA ALA A 326 2.37 -25.20 -36.57
C ALA A 326 3.37 -25.52 -35.44
N ARG A 327 3.48 -26.77 -35.02
CA ARG A 327 4.22 -27.23 -33.82
C ARG A 327 5.68 -26.74 -33.76
N PRO A 328 6.51 -26.82 -34.82
CA PRO A 328 7.89 -26.33 -34.77
C PRO A 328 7.99 -24.83 -34.53
N TYR A 329 7.12 -24.03 -35.16
CA TYR A 329 7.08 -22.57 -34.97
C TYR A 329 6.73 -22.21 -33.52
N LEU A 330 5.76 -22.90 -32.94
CA LEU A 330 5.36 -22.73 -31.56
C LEU A 330 6.47 -23.13 -30.57
N LYS A 331 7.18 -24.22 -30.87
CA LYS A 331 8.33 -24.69 -30.08
C LYS A 331 9.44 -23.64 -30.04
N PHE A 332 9.82 -23.09 -31.19
CA PHE A 332 10.84 -22.04 -31.25
C PHE A 332 10.38 -20.75 -30.55
N SER A 333 9.13 -20.35 -30.76
CA SER A 333 8.50 -19.23 -30.07
C SER A 333 8.63 -19.35 -28.55
N PHE A 334 8.24 -20.49 -28.01
CA PHE A 334 8.27 -20.77 -26.58
C PHE A 334 9.71 -20.77 -26.03
N ILE A 335 10.65 -21.40 -26.74
CA ILE A 335 12.06 -21.46 -26.34
C ILE A 335 12.66 -20.07 -26.25
N PHE A 336 12.46 -19.22 -27.27
CA PHE A 336 13.02 -17.86 -27.27
C PHE A 336 12.42 -16.99 -26.17
N MET A 337 11.11 -17.11 -25.94
CA MET A 337 10.43 -16.39 -24.87
C MET A 337 10.92 -16.85 -23.48
N LEU A 338 11.12 -18.16 -23.32
CA LEU A 338 11.64 -18.73 -22.07
C LEU A 338 13.10 -18.29 -21.81
N ILE A 339 13.93 -18.24 -22.83
CA ILE A 339 15.32 -17.71 -22.73
C ILE A 339 15.28 -16.23 -22.29
N SER A 340 14.44 -15.43 -22.94
CA SER A 340 14.30 -14.00 -22.59
C SER A 340 13.85 -13.81 -21.14
N TYR A 341 12.92 -14.64 -20.67
CA TYR A 341 12.44 -14.60 -19.30
C TYR A 341 13.53 -15.01 -18.29
N ILE A 342 14.27 -16.10 -18.58
CA ILE A 342 15.35 -16.57 -17.71
C ILE A 342 16.48 -15.54 -17.62
N ILE A 343 16.77 -14.79 -18.69
CA ILE A 343 17.79 -13.73 -18.68
C ILE A 343 17.29 -12.52 -17.86
N ALA A 344 16.00 -12.19 -17.95
CA ALA A 344 15.42 -11.06 -17.22
C ALA A 344 15.44 -11.25 -15.69
N LEU A 345 15.19 -12.48 -15.20
CA LEU A 345 15.09 -12.79 -13.77
C LEU A 345 16.32 -12.39 -12.94
N PRO A 346 17.57 -12.80 -13.28
CA PRO A 346 18.74 -12.44 -12.49
C PRO A 346 19.04 -10.94 -12.54
N CYS A 347 18.73 -10.26 -13.65
CA CYS A 347 18.87 -8.81 -13.75
C CYS A 347 17.91 -8.07 -12.80
N VAL A 348 16.67 -8.53 -12.72
CA VAL A 348 15.67 -8.00 -11.78
C VAL A 348 16.10 -8.24 -10.34
N TYR A 349 16.49 -9.47 -10.01
CA TYR A 349 16.97 -9.83 -8.67
C TYR A 349 18.15 -8.98 -8.22
N TYR A 350 19.14 -8.78 -9.10
CA TYR A 350 20.31 -7.97 -8.81
C TYR A 350 19.97 -6.50 -8.55
N LEU A 351 19.08 -5.91 -9.37
CA LEU A 351 18.66 -4.52 -9.16
C LEU A 351 17.83 -4.36 -7.88
N ILE A 352 16.90 -5.28 -7.59
CA ILE A 352 16.13 -5.23 -6.36
C ILE A 352 17.06 -5.29 -5.14
N LYS A 353 18.10 -6.14 -5.18
CA LYS A 353 19.10 -6.22 -4.11
C LYS A 353 19.86 -4.90 -3.93
N ILE A 354 20.22 -4.21 -5.02
CA ILE A 354 20.84 -2.87 -4.96
C ILE A 354 19.86 -1.86 -4.33
N ILE A 355 18.62 -1.86 -4.76
CA ILE A 355 17.58 -0.99 -4.22
C ILE A 355 17.40 -1.24 -2.72
N GLN A 356 17.30 -2.51 -2.31
CA GLN A 356 17.19 -2.90 -0.91
C GLN A 356 18.39 -2.47 -0.06
N THR A 357 19.62 -2.61 -0.57
CA THR A 357 20.81 -2.20 0.21
C THR A 357 20.93 -0.69 0.36
N LYS A 358 20.47 0.09 -0.62
CA LYS A 358 20.49 1.56 -0.57
C LYS A 358 19.30 2.16 0.17
N ILE A 359 18.11 1.63 -0.05
CA ILE A 359 16.85 2.15 0.54
C ILE A 359 16.47 1.37 1.81
N GLY A 360 16.88 0.14 1.95
CA GLY A 360 16.58 -0.73 3.11
C GLY A 360 17.15 -0.23 4.45
N LYS A 361 18.07 0.74 4.43
CA LYS A 361 18.46 1.49 5.65
C LYS A 361 17.31 2.36 6.18
N PHE A 362 16.35 2.68 5.34
CA PHE A 362 15.18 3.51 5.67
C PHE A 362 13.88 2.70 5.76
N MET A 363 13.83 1.49 5.18
CA MET A 363 12.63 0.65 5.14
C MET A 363 13.00 -0.85 5.15
N ASN A 364 12.47 -1.61 6.11
CA ASN A 364 12.57 -3.07 6.10
C ASN A 364 11.73 -3.65 4.95
N LEU A 365 12.39 -4.15 3.91
CA LEU A 365 11.74 -4.73 2.72
C LEU A 365 11.71 -6.26 2.85
N ASP A 366 10.51 -6.83 2.91
CA ASP A 366 10.33 -8.27 2.86
C ASP A 366 10.43 -8.80 1.43
N ASN A 367 11.22 -9.85 1.22
CA ASN A 367 11.46 -10.47 -0.09
C ASN A 367 10.25 -11.25 -0.67
N SER A 368 9.05 -11.08 -0.12
CA SER A 368 7.91 -11.94 -0.48
C SER A 368 7.30 -11.65 -1.86
N SER A 369 7.37 -10.39 -2.33
CA SER A 369 6.68 -9.97 -3.55
C SER A 369 7.32 -10.45 -4.84
N ILE A 370 8.63 -10.74 -4.84
CA ILE A 370 9.35 -11.24 -6.03
C ILE A 370 8.78 -12.57 -6.52
N TRP A 371 8.38 -13.46 -5.63
CA TRP A 371 7.78 -14.73 -5.99
C TRP A 371 6.40 -14.57 -6.63
N ILE A 372 5.59 -13.64 -6.12
CA ILE A 372 4.26 -13.35 -6.68
C ILE A 372 4.42 -12.82 -8.11
N VAL A 373 5.35 -11.90 -8.33
CA VAL A 373 5.58 -11.29 -9.64
C VAL A 373 6.17 -12.29 -10.63
N THR A 374 7.07 -13.17 -10.19
CA THR A 374 7.59 -14.24 -11.05
C THR A 374 6.50 -15.23 -11.45
N CYS A 375 5.62 -15.63 -10.54
CA CYS A 375 4.44 -16.46 -10.88
C CYS A 375 3.53 -15.78 -11.89
N PHE A 376 3.27 -14.48 -11.72
CA PHE A 376 2.50 -13.68 -12.67
C PHE A 376 3.14 -13.64 -14.07
N GLY A 377 4.47 -13.47 -14.13
CA GLY A 377 5.23 -13.52 -15.39
C GLY A 377 5.10 -14.87 -16.11
N ILE A 378 5.09 -15.99 -15.38
CA ILE A 378 4.86 -17.33 -15.94
C ILE A 378 3.43 -17.45 -16.48
N ILE A 379 2.43 -16.97 -15.77
CA ILE A 379 1.03 -16.96 -16.23
C ILE A 379 0.90 -16.15 -17.53
N MET A 380 1.53 -14.98 -17.59
CA MET A 380 1.61 -14.18 -18.80
C MET A 380 2.25 -14.94 -19.97
N MET A 381 3.35 -15.65 -19.75
CA MET A 381 4.00 -16.46 -20.78
C MET A 381 3.06 -17.55 -21.35
N ILE A 382 2.29 -18.21 -20.48
CA ILE A 382 1.31 -19.22 -20.91
C ILE A 382 0.23 -18.57 -21.76
N PHE A 383 -0.28 -17.42 -21.35
CA PHE A 383 -1.30 -16.67 -22.08
C PHE A 383 -0.80 -16.24 -23.48
N ILE A 384 0.41 -15.72 -23.55
CA ILE A 384 1.07 -15.35 -24.81
C ILE A 384 1.24 -16.56 -25.72
N TYR A 385 1.64 -17.70 -25.18
CA TYR A 385 1.77 -18.94 -25.94
C TYR A 385 0.44 -19.38 -26.55
N ILE A 386 -0.66 -19.26 -25.80
CA ILE A 386 -2.01 -19.60 -26.30
C ILE A 386 -2.41 -18.69 -27.46
N ILE A 387 -2.20 -17.37 -27.34
CA ILE A 387 -2.48 -16.40 -28.40
C ILE A 387 -1.66 -16.73 -29.66
N ASN A 388 -0.36 -16.95 -29.52
CA ASN A 388 0.54 -17.34 -30.61
C ASN A 388 0.05 -18.59 -31.32
N LYS A 389 -0.40 -19.61 -30.56
CA LYS A 389 -0.93 -20.86 -31.10
C LYS A 389 -2.15 -20.62 -31.98
N ILE A 390 -3.07 -19.74 -31.56
CA ILE A 390 -4.27 -19.41 -32.32
C ILE A 390 -3.91 -18.72 -33.64
N ILE A 391 -3.07 -17.67 -33.56
CA ILE A 391 -2.70 -16.84 -34.72
C ILE A 391 -1.92 -17.66 -35.76
N LEU A 392 -0.94 -18.44 -35.33
CA LEU A 392 -0.13 -19.26 -36.23
C LEU A 392 -0.97 -20.34 -36.94
N LYS A 393 -1.89 -20.99 -36.21
CA LYS A 393 -2.80 -21.95 -36.84
C LYS A 393 -3.71 -21.30 -37.89
N GLN A 394 -4.24 -20.09 -37.60
CA GLN A 394 -5.04 -19.36 -38.57
C GLN A 394 -4.23 -18.95 -39.80
N SER A 395 -2.98 -18.51 -39.63
CA SER A 395 -2.08 -18.16 -40.74
C SER A 395 -1.79 -19.36 -41.63
N ILE A 396 -1.47 -20.53 -41.06
CA ILE A 396 -1.23 -21.76 -41.81
C ILE A 396 -2.52 -22.20 -42.53
N LYS A 397 -3.68 -22.17 -41.85
CA LYS A 397 -4.98 -22.52 -42.44
C LYS A 397 -5.28 -21.65 -43.65
N LYS A 398 -5.02 -20.35 -43.60
CA LYS A 398 -5.23 -19.40 -44.70
C LYS A 398 -4.37 -19.71 -45.94
N ILE A 399 -3.14 -20.23 -45.75
CA ILE A 399 -2.23 -20.58 -46.86
C ILE A 399 -2.58 -21.91 -47.47
N VAL A 400 -3.00 -22.86 -46.68
CA VAL A 400 -3.29 -24.22 -47.12
C VAL A 400 -4.67 -24.35 -47.84
N LEU A 401 -5.66 -23.51 -47.44
CA LEU A 401 -7.01 -23.51 -48.01
C LEU A 401 -7.17 -22.55 -49.20
N LYS A 402 -6.16 -21.72 -49.49
CA LYS A 402 -6.05 -20.96 -50.75
C LYS A 402 -5.16 -21.70 -51.73
#